data_709449807d4908989b3626c71db3d59a
#
_entry.id   709449807d4908989b3626c71db3d59a
#
_cell.length_a   1.000
_cell.length_b   1.000
_cell.length_c   1.000
_cell.angle_alpha   90.00
_cell.angle_beta   90.00
_cell.angle_gamma   90.00
#
_symmetry.space_group_name_H-M   'P 1'
#
loop_
_entity.id
_entity.type
_entity.pdbx_description
1 polymer ?
#
loop_
_entity_poly.entity_id
_entity_poly.type
_entity_poly.pdbx_seq_one_letter_code
_entity_poly.pdbx_strand_id
1 'polypeptide(L)'
;VKEIPNYTKAESESLAETAVAPVEARGASDELFNASGVPLFAGIALWAGALAMFLVLSPLWRRTTDAARGVGAITMRSAIPALALGAVQGAIAGVVLPIALGYDLGQGLGFFGLALLTGVAFSLVVQGLAALLGGFGRFIACALLVVAFAVGIVSTVPGPLAAIGDASPIGAAFS
;
A
#
# COMPACT_ATOMS: atom_id res chain seq x y z
N VAL A 1 30.65 13.18 -47.83
CA VAL A 1 30.28 11.81 -47.46
C VAL A 1 30.97 11.53 -46.13
N LYS A 2 30.21 11.46 -45.05
CA LYS A 2 30.75 11.15 -43.72
C LYS A 2 31.15 9.68 -43.74
N GLU A 3 32.44 9.39 -43.54
CA GLU A 3 32.94 8.02 -43.42
C GLU A 3 32.15 7.28 -42.32
N ILE A 4 31.60 6.15 -42.68
CA ILE A 4 31.02 5.23 -41.74
C ILE A 4 32.18 4.57 -41.00
N PRO A 5 32.24 4.61 -39.68
CA PRO A 5 33.33 3.98 -38.94
C PRO A 5 33.32 2.47 -39.23
N ASN A 6 34.47 1.97 -39.74
CA ASN A 6 34.67 0.54 -39.87
C ASN A 6 34.85 -0.07 -38.49
N TYR A 7 33.84 -0.77 -38.03
CA TYR A 7 33.95 -1.55 -36.80
C TYR A 7 34.92 -2.72 -37.00
N THR A 8 35.76 -2.95 -36.03
CA THR A 8 36.60 -4.16 -35.97
C THR A 8 35.70 -5.41 -35.81
N LYS A 9 36.21 -6.58 -36.24
CA LYS A 9 35.43 -7.83 -36.08
C LYS A 9 34.95 -8.07 -34.65
N ALA A 10 35.78 -7.73 -33.67
CA ALA A 10 35.42 -7.87 -32.24
C ALA A 10 34.29 -6.88 -31.82
N GLU A 11 34.28 -5.67 -32.34
CA GLU A 11 33.22 -4.69 -32.09
C GLU A 11 31.92 -5.07 -32.81
N SER A 12 32.02 -5.63 -34.03
CA SER A 12 30.85 -6.09 -34.76
C SER A 12 30.22 -7.35 -34.11
N GLU A 13 31.03 -8.23 -33.56
CA GLU A 13 30.56 -9.39 -32.81
C GLU A 13 29.90 -8.95 -31.48
N SER A 14 30.49 -8.02 -30.74
CA SER A 14 29.89 -7.49 -29.50
C SER A 14 28.60 -6.70 -29.75
N LEU A 15 28.51 -5.95 -30.86
CA LEU A 15 27.31 -5.26 -31.28
C LEU A 15 26.23 -6.24 -31.77
N ALA A 16 26.62 -7.30 -32.47
CA ALA A 16 25.70 -8.37 -32.87
C ALA A 16 25.17 -9.15 -31.66
N GLU A 17 26.02 -9.44 -30.68
CA GLU A 17 25.64 -10.09 -29.43
C GLU A 17 24.71 -9.20 -28.60
N THR A 18 24.96 -7.89 -28.55
CA THR A 18 24.08 -6.90 -27.90
C THR A 18 22.76 -6.71 -28.67
N ALA A 19 22.76 -6.85 -29.99
CA ALA A 19 21.56 -6.71 -30.81
C ALA A 19 20.71 -8.00 -30.87
N VAL A 20 21.32 -9.16 -30.68
CA VAL A 20 20.67 -10.48 -30.68
C VAL A 20 20.33 -10.94 -29.26
N ALA A 21 21.05 -10.43 -28.23
CA ALA A 21 20.57 -10.57 -26.87
C ALA A 21 19.32 -9.69 -26.75
N PRO A 22 18.10 -10.26 -26.73
CA PRO A 22 16.95 -9.47 -26.30
C PRO A 22 17.36 -8.92 -24.94
N VAL A 23 17.17 -7.62 -24.72
CA VAL A 23 17.26 -7.03 -23.39
C VAL A 23 16.42 -7.97 -22.52
N GLU A 24 17.07 -8.89 -21.82
CA GLU A 24 16.39 -9.64 -20.80
C GLU A 24 15.92 -8.57 -19.86
N ALA A 25 14.62 -8.28 -19.90
CA ALA A 25 13.96 -7.49 -18.89
C ALA A 25 13.99 -8.30 -17.58
N ARG A 26 15.19 -8.62 -17.12
CA ARG A 26 15.43 -9.05 -15.76
C ARG A 26 15.18 -7.81 -14.92
N GLY A 27 14.06 -7.77 -14.32
CA GLY A 27 13.94 -6.81 -13.28
C GLY A 27 12.60 -6.13 -13.13
N ALA A 28 11.93 -5.69 -14.18
CA ALA A 28 10.74 -4.88 -13.99
C ALA A 28 9.58 -5.63 -13.31
N SER A 29 9.41 -6.94 -13.57
CA SER A 29 8.40 -7.76 -12.90
C SER A 29 8.91 -8.34 -11.57
N ASP A 30 10.19 -8.74 -11.51
CA ASP A 30 10.77 -9.30 -10.31
C ASP A 30 11.04 -8.22 -9.25
N GLU A 31 11.41 -7.00 -9.66
CA GLU A 31 11.60 -5.88 -8.73
C GLU A 31 10.29 -5.31 -8.20
N LEU A 32 9.22 -5.30 -9.00
CA LEU A 32 7.89 -4.88 -8.52
C LEU A 32 7.32 -5.82 -7.45
N PHE A 33 7.70 -7.10 -7.48
CA PHE A 33 7.30 -8.10 -6.49
C PHE A 33 8.39 -8.41 -5.47
N ASN A 34 9.55 -7.77 -5.54
CA ASN A 34 10.65 -7.86 -4.58
C ASN A 34 10.41 -6.97 -3.34
N ALA A 35 11.44 -6.89 -2.50
CA ALA A 35 11.43 -6.29 -1.17
C ALA A 35 10.70 -4.91 -1.04
N SER A 36 10.66 -4.11 -2.11
CA SER A 36 9.98 -2.80 -2.11
C SER A 36 8.52 -2.86 -2.59
N GLY A 37 8.18 -3.77 -3.51
CA GLY A 37 6.82 -3.86 -4.08
C GLY A 37 5.83 -4.51 -3.12
N VAL A 38 6.25 -5.50 -2.34
CA VAL A 38 5.37 -6.24 -1.44
C VAL A 38 4.76 -5.35 -0.35
N PRO A 39 5.53 -4.53 0.39
CA PRO A 39 4.95 -3.59 1.35
C PRO A 39 3.97 -2.61 0.71
N LEU A 40 4.31 -2.07 -0.48
CA LEU A 40 3.45 -1.16 -1.22
C LEU A 40 2.08 -1.79 -1.52
N PHE A 41 2.06 -2.95 -2.16
CA PHE A 41 0.80 -3.61 -2.51
C PHE A 41 0.03 -4.09 -1.29
N ALA A 42 0.71 -4.56 -0.25
CA ALA A 42 0.09 -4.93 1.02
C ALA A 42 -0.57 -3.73 1.69
N GLY A 43 0.11 -2.58 1.76
CA GLY A 43 -0.45 -1.35 2.31
C GLY A 43 -1.63 -0.82 1.52
N ILE A 44 -1.54 -0.80 0.18
CA ILE A 44 -2.65 -0.44 -0.71
C ILE A 44 -3.86 -1.35 -0.47
N ALA A 45 -3.65 -2.66 -0.38
CA ALA A 45 -4.71 -3.63 -0.15
C ALA A 45 -5.37 -3.46 1.24
N LEU A 46 -4.58 -3.25 2.29
CA LEU A 46 -5.07 -3.00 3.65
C LEU A 46 -5.87 -1.70 3.73
N TRP A 47 -5.41 -0.63 3.08
CA TRP A 47 -6.13 0.64 3.03
C TRP A 47 -7.43 0.51 2.23
N ALA A 48 -7.40 -0.12 1.06
CA ALA A 48 -8.58 -0.37 0.23
C ALA A 48 -9.61 -1.21 0.98
N GLY A 49 -9.16 -2.23 1.72
CA GLY A 49 -10.03 -3.04 2.56
C GLY A 49 -10.68 -2.24 3.69
N ALA A 50 -9.92 -1.37 4.38
CA ALA A 50 -10.45 -0.46 5.38
C ALA A 50 -11.47 0.52 4.78
N LEU A 51 -11.19 1.07 3.60
CA LEU A 51 -12.11 1.95 2.88
C LEU A 51 -13.41 1.22 2.51
N ALA A 52 -13.31 0.03 1.90
CA ALA A 52 -14.46 -0.78 1.53
C ALA A 52 -15.35 -1.10 2.73
N MET A 53 -14.74 -1.42 3.87
CA MET A 53 -15.46 -1.67 5.13
C MET A 53 -16.31 -0.46 5.54
N PHE A 54 -15.74 0.75 5.55
CA PHE A 54 -16.45 1.97 5.96
C PHE A 54 -17.30 2.63 4.85
N LEU A 55 -17.31 2.08 3.65
CA LEU A 55 -18.36 2.36 2.67
C LEU A 55 -19.67 1.66 3.05
N VAL A 56 -19.59 0.48 3.66
CA VAL A 56 -20.75 -0.33 4.04
C VAL A 56 -21.14 -0.12 5.50
N LEU A 57 -20.16 -0.10 6.40
CA LEU A 57 -20.41 0.04 7.83
C LEU A 57 -20.54 1.50 8.24
N SER A 58 -21.44 1.76 9.19
CA SER A 58 -21.52 3.07 9.84
C SER A 58 -20.29 3.29 10.71
N PRO A 59 -19.57 4.44 10.58
CA PRO A 59 -18.39 4.74 11.37
C PRO A 59 -18.70 4.92 12.88
N LEU A 60 -19.94 5.27 13.19
CA LEU A 60 -20.47 5.39 14.54
C LEU A 60 -21.72 4.52 14.69
N TRP A 61 -21.81 3.79 15.78
CA TRP A 61 -23.00 3.00 16.05
C TRP A 61 -24.11 3.89 16.60
N ARG A 62 -25.20 4.03 15.86
CA ARG A 62 -26.39 4.84 16.28
C ARG A 62 -26.89 4.46 17.66
N ARG A 63 -26.92 3.18 18.00
CA ARG A 63 -27.33 2.70 19.34
C ARG A 63 -26.45 3.20 20.48
N THR A 64 -25.19 3.55 20.22
CA THR A 64 -24.28 4.12 21.23
C THR A 64 -24.38 5.63 21.32
N THR A 65 -24.75 6.31 20.24
CA THR A 65 -25.00 7.77 20.26
C THR A 65 -26.28 8.14 20.99
N ASP A 66 -27.29 7.26 20.95
CA ASP A 66 -28.58 7.47 21.64
C ASP A 66 -28.53 7.16 23.15
N ALA A 67 -27.50 6.44 23.59
CA ALA A 67 -27.26 6.20 25.00
C ALA A 67 -26.60 7.45 25.62
N ALA A 68 -27.14 7.97 26.72
CA ALA A 68 -26.57 9.10 27.50
C ALA A 68 -25.21 8.71 28.15
N ARG A 69 -24.19 8.48 27.33
CA ARG A 69 -22.84 8.07 27.72
C ARG A 69 -21.84 9.12 27.28
N GLY A 70 -20.74 9.21 28.03
CA GLY A 70 -19.65 10.14 27.69
C GLY A 70 -19.04 9.82 26.31
N VAL A 71 -18.57 10.86 25.62
CA VAL A 71 -17.98 10.78 24.27
C VAL A 71 -16.92 9.68 24.15
N GLY A 72 -16.07 9.51 25.17
CA GLY A 72 -15.05 8.48 25.21
C GLY A 72 -15.60 7.04 25.12
N ALA A 73 -16.71 6.76 25.80
CA ALA A 73 -17.34 5.45 25.75
C ALA A 73 -17.97 5.14 24.37
N ILE A 74 -18.52 6.17 23.71
CA ILE A 74 -19.07 6.07 22.35
C ILE A 74 -17.94 5.79 21.37
N THR A 75 -16.86 6.55 21.43
CA THR A 75 -15.69 6.37 20.55
C THR A 75 -15.08 4.98 20.70
N MET A 76 -14.84 4.54 21.93
CA MET A 76 -14.24 3.24 22.22
C MET A 76 -15.07 2.08 21.67
N ARG A 77 -16.38 2.10 21.89
CA ARG A 77 -17.29 1.05 21.38
C ARG A 77 -17.40 1.06 19.85
N SER A 78 -17.41 2.25 19.27
CA SER A 78 -17.47 2.39 17.81
C SER A 78 -16.15 1.97 17.13
N ALA A 79 -15.03 1.99 17.85
CA ALA A 79 -13.73 1.54 17.34
C ALA A 79 -13.61 -0.01 17.29
N ILE A 80 -14.43 -0.76 18.04
CA ILE A 80 -14.33 -2.23 18.10
C ILE A 80 -14.40 -2.88 16.71
N PRO A 81 -15.37 -2.56 15.82
CA PRO A 81 -15.39 -3.14 14.48
C PRO A 81 -14.15 -2.82 13.65
N ALA A 82 -13.64 -1.58 13.75
CA ALA A 82 -12.43 -1.18 13.05
C ALA A 82 -11.21 -1.97 13.54
N LEU A 83 -11.06 -2.10 14.86
CA LEU A 83 -9.99 -2.89 15.48
C LEU A 83 -10.06 -4.35 15.05
N ALA A 84 -11.25 -4.96 15.14
CA ALA A 84 -11.44 -6.37 14.82
C ALA A 84 -11.19 -6.66 13.34
N LEU A 85 -11.79 -5.89 12.43
CA LEU A 85 -11.66 -6.10 10.99
C LEU A 85 -10.27 -5.70 10.49
N GLY A 86 -9.68 -4.62 11.01
CA GLY A 86 -8.30 -4.23 10.71
C GLY A 86 -7.31 -5.30 11.16
N ALA A 87 -7.51 -5.88 12.35
CA ALA A 87 -6.68 -6.99 12.83
C ALA A 87 -6.84 -8.25 11.97
N VAL A 88 -8.05 -8.60 11.56
CA VAL A 88 -8.29 -9.75 10.66
C VAL A 88 -7.63 -9.55 9.31
N GLN A 89 -7.77 -8.37 8.70
CA GLN A 89 -7.13 -8.06 7.42
C GLN A 89 -5.60 -8.10 7.54
N GLY A 90 -5.05 -7.47 8.58
CA GLY A 90 -3.62 -7.47 8.86
C GLY A 90 -3.09 -8.88 9.12
N ALA A 91 -3.83 -9.71 9.86
CA ALA A 91 -3.44 -11.09 10.11
C ALA A 91 -3.46 -11.94 8.83
N ILE A 92 -4.47 -11.79 7.98
CA ILE A 92 -4.54 -12.49 6.69
C ILE A 92 -3.34 -12.11 5.82
N ALA A 93 -3.08 -10.82 5.64
CA ALA A 93 -1.94 -10.34 4.85
C ALA A 93 -0.60 -10.82 5.47
N GLY A 94 -0.48 -10.73 6.80
CA GLY A 94 0.70 -11.11 7.55
C GLY A 94 1.00 -12.59 7.56
N VAL A 95 0.03 -13.46 7.27
CA VAL A 95 0.23 -14.91 7.11
C VAL A 95 0.43 -15.28 5.65
N VAL A 96 -0.46 -14.80 4.78
CA VAL A 96 -0.49 -15.23 3.38
C VAL A 96 0.75 -14.75 2.60
N LEU A 97 1.14 -13.49 2.77
CA LEU A 97 2.24 -12.92 2.00
C LEU A 97 3.60 -13.55 2.35
N PRO A 98 4.00 -13.72 3.62
CA PRO A 98 5.26 -14.37 3.94
C PRO A 98 5.33 -15.82 3.44
N ILE A 99 4.23 -16.56 3.51
CA ILE A 99 4.18 -17.94 3.00
C ILE A 99 4.34 -17.95 1.47
N ALA A 100 3.62 -17.07 0.77
CA ALA A 100 3.67 -16.98 -0.68
C ALA A 100 5.05 -16.54 -1.21
N LEU A 101 5.79 -15.74 -0.42
CA LEU A 101 7.10 -15.19 -0.77
C LEU A 101 8.27 -16.03 -0.23
N GLY A 102 7.99 -17.09 0.51
CA GLY A 102 9.04 -17.96 1.06
C GLY A 102 9.91 -17.29 2.12
N TYR A 103 9.35 -16.35 2.91
CA TYR A 103 10.07 -15.71 4.00
C TYR A 103 10.44 -16.75 5.08
N ASP A 104 11.58 -16.55 5.74
CA ASP A 104 11.91 -17.30 6.92
C ASP A 104 11.00 -16.93 8.12
N LEU A 105 11.05 -17.75 9.17
CA LEU A 105 10.18 -17.53 10.35
C LEU A 105 10.40 -16.15 11.00
N GLY A 106 11.64 -15.66 11.05
CA GLY A 106 11.96 -14.37 11.66
C GLY A 106 11.40 -13.21 10.86
N GLN A 107 11.62 -13.23 9.56
CA GLN A 107 11.07 -12.25 8.60
C GLN A 107 9.54 -12.31 8.57
N GLY A 108 8.97 -13.51 8.55
CA GLY A 108 7.53 -13.74 8.55
C GLY A 108 6.85 -13.19 9.80
N LEU A 109 7.42 -13.40 10.99
CA LEU A 109 6.89 -12.86 12.24
C LEU A 109 6.99 -11.33 12.29
N GLY A 110 8.10 -10.76 11.82
CA GLY A 110 8.26 -9.31 11.71
C GLY A 110 7.22 -8.69 10.76
N PHE A 111 7.05 -9.29 9.59
CA PHE A 111 6.04 -8.87 8.62
C PHE A 111 4.62 -9.03 9.15
N PHE A 112 4.32 -10.13 9.84
CA PHE A 112 3.01 -10.35 10.49
C PHE A 112 2.69 -9.24 11.49
N GLY A 113 3.62 -8.90 12.38
CA GLY A 113 3.44 -7.84 13.35
C GLY A 113 3.19 -6.48 12.69
N LEU A 114 3.98 -6.16 11.66
CA LEU A 114 3.82 -4.92 10.88
C LEU A 114 2.48 -4.88 10.15
N ALA A 115 2.09 -5.94 9.45
CA ALA A 115 0.84 -6.03 8.71
C ALA A 115 -0.39 -5.91 9.65
N LEU A 116 -0.32 -6.55 10.83
CA LEU A 116 -1.36 -6.46 11.84
C LEU A 116 -1.52 -5.02 12.34
N LEU A 117 -0.42 -4.37 12.70
CA LEU A 117 -0.40 -3.00 13.18
C LEU A 117 -0.93 -2.04 12.10
N THR A 118 -0.45 -2.18 10.86
CA THR A 118 -0.87 -1.36 9.71
C THR A 118 -2.34 -1.54 9.42
N GLY A 119 -2.85 -2.77 9.40
CA GLY A 119 -4.29 -3.05 9.17
C GLY A 119 -5.18 -2.40 10.20
N VAL A 120 -4.81 -2.47 11.49
CA VAL A 120 -5.52 -1.80 12.59
C VAL A 120 -5.44 -0.28 12.44
N ALA A 121 -4.24 0.27 12.21
CA ALA A 121 -4.04 1.71 12.09
C ALA A 121 -4.85 2.29 10.92
N PHE A 122 -4.80 1.67 9.75
CA PHE A 122 -5.54 2.10 8.58
C PHE A 122 -7.06 2.06 8.79
N SER A 123 -7.56 1.00 9.41
CA SER A 123 -8.99 0.90 9.74
C SER A 123 -9.45 1.99 10.69
N LEU A 124 -8.63 2.34 11.70
CA LEU A 124 -8.93 3.44 12.63
C LEU A 124 -8.86 4.81 11.96
N VAL A 125 -7.88 5.04 11.08
CA VAL A 125 -7.76 6.31 10.33
C VAL A 125 -8.95 6.50 9.40
N VAL A 126 -9.31 5.48 8.61
CA VAL A 126 -10.47 5.56 7.70
C VAL A 126 -11.77 5.73 8.48
N GLN A 127 -11.93 5.02 9.62
CA GLN A 127 -13.06 5.24 10.52
C GLN A 127 -13.11 6.68 11.03
N GLY A 128 -11.98 7.22 11.49
CA GLY A 128 -11.88 8.59 11.98
C GLY A 128 -12.27 9.61 10.92
N LEU A 129 -11.74 9.48 9.71
CA LEU A 129 -12.12 10.32 8.57
C LEU A 129 -13.63 10.24 8.27
N ALA A 130 -14.18 9.02 8.23
CA ALA A 130 -15.60 8.82 7.97
C ALA A 130 -16.49 9.33 9.11
N ALA A 131 -16.05 9.22 10.38
CA ALA A 131 -16.78 9.69 11.53
C ALA A 131 -16.80 11.22 11.64
N LEU A 132 -15.67 11.88 11.36
CA LEU A 132 -15.51 13.32 11.48
C LEU A 132 -16.10 14.09 10.27
N LEU A 133 -15.86 13.57 9.07
CA LEU A 133 -16.17 14.27 7.81
C LEU A 133 -17.30 13.59 7.01
N GLY A 134 -17.84 12.50 7.48
CA GLY A 134 -18.91 11.77 6.79
C GLY A 134 -18.52 11.29 5.38
N GLY A 135 -19.33 11.63 4.40
CA GLY A 135 -19.08 11.30 3.00
C GLY A 135 -17.79 11.93 2.44
N PHE A 136 -17.46 13.14 2.88
CA PHE A 136 -16.23 13.82 2.47
C PHE A 136 -14.97 13.11 3.01
N GLY A 137 -15.03 12.57 4.22
CA GLY A 137 -13.94 11.77 4.78
C GLY A 137 -13.67 10.49 3.98
N ARG A 138 -14.72 9.84 3.49
CA ARG A 138 -14.60 8.68 2.58
C ARG A 138 -13.99 9.07 1.24
N PHE A 139 -14.37 10.24 0.72
CA PHE A 139 -13.75 10.79 -0.50
C PHE A 139 -12.26 11.05 -0.30
N ILE A 140 -11.85 11.67 0.82
CA ILE A 140 -10.44 11.88 1.15
C ILE A 140 -9.70 10.55 1.24
N ALA A 141 -10.26 9.55 1.91
CA ALA A 141 -9.63 8.23 2.02
C ALA A 141 -9.47 7.54 0.65
N CYS A 142 -10.43 7.72 -0.25
CA CYS A 142 -10.34 7.24 -1.64
C CYS A 142 -9.27 8.02 -2.44
N ALA A 143 -9.22 9.34 -2.30
CA ALA A 143 -8.21 10.18 -2.97
C ALA A 143 -6.79 9.82 -2.51
N LEU A 144 -6.59 9.58 -1.22
CA LEU A 144 -5.30 9.11 -0.68
C LEU A 144 -4.89 7.75 -1.24
N LEU A 145 -5.84 6.83 -1.43
CA LEU A 145 -5.57 5.54 -2.07
C LEU A 145 -5.08 5.73 -3.52
N VAL A 146 -5.76 6.59 -4.28
CA VAL A 146 -5.38 6.89 -5.68
C VAL A 146 -4.00 7.52 -5.75
N VAL A 147 -3.71 8.48 -4.86
CA VAL A 147 -2.39 9.12 -4.79
C VAL A 147 -1.31 8.10 -4.41
N ALA A 148 -1.54 7.28 -3.40
CA ALA A 148 -0.58 6.26 -2.99
C ALA A 148 -0.27 5.26 -4.12
N PHE A 149 -1.31 4.85 -4.87
CA PHE A 149 -1.15 3.99 -6.03
C PHE A 149 -0.35 4.68 -7.14
N ALA A 150 -0.67 5.95 -7.45
CA ALA A 150 0.03 6.72 -8.47
C ALA A 150 1.51 6.94 -8.09
N VAL A 151 1.79 7.32 -6.85
CA VAL A 151 3.16 7.56 -6.36
C VAL A 151 3.97 6.26 -6.29
N GLY A 152 3.33 5.16 -5.88
CA GLY A 152 4.02 3.88 -5.73
C GLY A 152 4.38 3.18 -7.04
N ILE A 153 3.67 3.47 -8.14
CA ILE A 153 3.89 2.79 -9.43
C ILE A 153 4.60 3.68 -10.44
N VAL A 154 4.39 5.00 -10.39
CA VAL A 154 4.93 5.94 -11.37
C VAL A 154 6.26 6.49 -10.88
N SER A 155 7.35 6.21 -11.61
CA SER A 155 8.70 6.67 -11.28
C SER A 155 8.90 8.20 -11.42
N THR A 156 7.99 8.90 -12.12
CA THR A 156 8.06 10.35 -12.34
C THR A 156 6.78 11.02 -11.90
N VAL A 157 6.66 11.29 -10.60
CA VAL A 157 5.48 11.96 -10.03
C VAL A 157 5.79 13.44 -9.83
N PRO A 158 4.84 14.36 -10.16
CA PRO A 158 5.00 15.78 -9.86
C PRO A 158 5.24 15.99 -8.35
N GLY A 159 6.21 16.87 -8.02
CA GLY A 159 6.65 17.12 -6.64
C GLY A 159 5.53 17.31 -5.60
N PRO A 160 4.46 18.08 -5.89
CA PRO A 160 3.34 18.23 -4.95
C PRO A 160 2.60 16.91 -4.65
N LEU A 161 2.45 16.02 -5.63
CA LEU A 161 1.81 14.71 -5.44
C LEU A 161 2.70 13.76 -4.67
N ALA A 162 4.01 13.78 -4.92
CA ALA A 162 4.99 13.01 -4.16
C ALA A 162 4.95 13.43 -2.67
N ALA A 163 4.97 14.72 -2.37
CA ALA A 163 4.88 15.24 -1.00
C ALA A 163 3.59 14.82 -0.29
N ILE A 164 2.44 14.78 -0.99
CA ILE A 164 1.19 14.28 -0.42
C ILE A 164 1.27 12.77 -0.17
N GLY A 165 1.87 12.02 -1.08
CA GLY A 165 2.10 10.58 -0.94
C GLY A 165 2.93 10.29 0.30
N ASP A 166 4.08 10.93 0.45
CA ASP A 166 5.02 10.76 1.57
C ASP A 166 4.40 11.17 2.92
N ALA A 167 3.60 12.23 2.94
CA ALA A 167 2.89 12.68 4.14
C ALA A 167 1.65 11.85 4.48
N SER A 168 1.23 10.94 3.59
CA SER A 168 0.05 10.11 3.81
C SER A 168 0.34 8.95 4.78
N PRO A 169 -0.67 8.44 5.51
CA PRO A 169 -0.51 7.24 6.35
C PRO A 169 -0.03 6.02 5.55
N ILE A 170 -0.37 5.96 4.27
CA ILE A 170 0.05 4.89 3.38
C ILE A 170 1.53 5.04 3.04
N GLY A 171 2.00 6.26 2.70
CA GLY A 171 3.42 6.54 2.45
C GLY A 171 4.31 6.25 3.66
N ALA A 172 3.85 6.61 4.86
CA ALA A 172 4.54 6.30 6.11
C ALA A 172 4.69 4.79 6.41
N ALA A 173 3.85 3.95 5.80
CA ALA A 173 3.96 2.49 5.95
C ALA A 173 5.02 1.88 5.01
N PHE A 174 5.59 2.67 4.07
CA PHE A 174 6.59 2.21 3.10
C PHE A 174 7.99 2.76 3.35
N SER A 175 8.11 3.79 4.19
CA SER A 175 9.40 4.36 4.64
C SER A 175 9.98 3.58 5.81
#